data_3caf47207b5d93b658b49781ff21519d
#
_entry.id   3caf47207b5d93b658b49781ff21519d
#
_cell.length_a   1.000
_cell.length_b   1.000
_cell.length_c   1.000
_cell.angle_alpha   90.00
_cell.angle_beta   90.00
_cell.angle_gamma   90.00
#
_symmetry.space_group_name_H-M   'P 1'
#
loop_
_entity.id
_entity.type
_entity.pdbx_description
1 polymer ?
#
loop_
_entity_poly.entity_id
_entity_poly.type
_entity_poly.pdbx_seq_one_letter_code
_entity_poly.pdbx_strand_id
1 'polypeptide(L)'
;MALNITRCCSRAIPSWLRTSPGYHRSVRQTSMASRLQSIGVLGVPINKGQDKDGVVYGPTVLRDAGLISSIEELGHRVIDHGDLVFPAQDEETATVNYVKNAPFLGKALKKISKGVEDITKQDQLCVTLGGDHGITIGSLHGHTRSRPDLCVLWVDAHADINVPQTSPSGHLHGMVLSFVCHELRHYLPKLPNFDWLDSCISCKDIAYIGLRDVDVGERHILEKHGIQIFSIHDVQKYGVAEVFARAMDMINPRGTRPVHLSFDIDSLDPGVSASTGTPVLGGLTYREGIYIAEEIAQTDMLSSMDLVEVNPQLGSPSQQESTINAGVDVILAALGKRKEGNVPVGYEISIPWDDNERFVTQKSDEAERQRRERNVQR
;
A
#
# COMPACT_ATOMS: atom_id res chain seq x y z
N MET A 1 -9.62 -48.59 55.32
CA MET A 1 -9.01 -48.83 53.98
C MET A 1 -9.30 -47.59 53.11
N ALA A 2 -8.32 -46.66 53.04
CA ALA A 2 -8.40 -45.44 52.34
C ALA A 2 -7.52 -45.55 51.09
N LEU A 3 -8.08 -45.32 49.90
CA LEU A 3 -7.32 -45.25 48.64
C LEU A 3 -7.18 -43.80 48.27
N ASN A 4 -5.94 -43.31 48.38
CA ASN A 4 -5.50 -42.05 47.80
C ASN A 4 -5.34 -42.21 46.30
N ILE A 5 -6.03 -41.35 45.50
CA ILE A 5 -5.71 -41.13 44.10
C ILE A 5 -5.54 -39.62 43.87
N THR A 6 -4.32 -39.13 43.97
CA THR A 6 -3.91 -37.83 43.46
C THR A 6 -2.67 -38.02 42.58
N ARG A 7 -2.88 -38.16 41.30
CA ARG A 7 -1.82 -37.93 40.29
C ARG A 7 -2.27 -36.81 39.35
N CYS A 8 -1.83 -35.62 39.70
CA CYS A 8 -1.91 -34.44 38.89
C CYS A 8 -0.91 -34.60 37.74
N CYS A 9 -1.41 -34.79 36.49
CA CYS A 9 -0.56 -34.75 35.28
C CYS A 9 -0.24 -33.30 34.97
N SER A 10 0.93 -32.85 35.37
CA SER A 10 1.56 -31.64 34.84
C SER A 10 2.00 -31.89 33.38
N ARG A 11 1.13 -31.57 32.44
CA ARG A 11 1.53 -31.45 31.04
C ARG A 11 2.40 -30.20 30.89
N ALA A 12 3.67 -30.40 30.59
CA ALA A 12 4.58 -29.34 30.22
C ALA A 12 4.00 -28.58 28.99
N ILE A 13 3.83 -27.27 29.13
CA ILE A 13 3.43 -26.38 28.05
C ILE A 13 4.57 -26.41 27.01
N PRO A 14 4.29 -26.73 25.73
CA PRO A 14 5.29 -26.74 24.69
C PRO A 14 5.97 -25.37 24.55
N SER A 15 7.28 -25.39 24.26
CA SER A 15 8.15 -24.20 24.22
C SER A 15 7.74 -23.13 23.19
N TRP A 16 6.89 -23.46 22.23
CA TRP A 16 6.34 -22.53 21.26
C TRP A 16 5.13 -21.70 21.76
N LEU A 17 4.61 -22.01 22.96
CA LEU A 17 3.61 -21.19 23.65
C LEU A 17 4.23 -20.14 24.60
N ARG A 18 5.54 -20.01 24.63
CA ARG A 18 6.18 -18.89 25.31
C ARG A 18 5.95 -17.65 24.47
N THR A 19 5.09 -16.78 24.91
CA THR A 19 4.92 -15.42 24.40
C THR A 19 6.30 -14.80 24.24
N SER A 20 6.65 -14.44 23.01
CA SER A 20 7.81 -13.61 22.73
C SER A 20 7.71 -12.34 23.58
N PRO A 21 8.77 -11.91 24.30
CA PRO A 21 8.77 -10.64 25.00
C PRO A 21 8.99 -9.56 23.93
N GLY A 22 7.92 -9.16 23.33
CA GLY A 22 8.09 -8.22 22.25
C GLY A 22 7.07 -7.19 22.21
N TYR A 23 6.38 -6.69 21.69
CA TYR A 23 5.60 -5.54 21.38
C TYR A 23 4.48 -5.23 22.38
N HIS A 24 4.76 -5.33 23.68
CA HIS A 24 4.09 -4.51 24.67
C HIS A 24 4.76 -3.11 24.63
N ARG A 25 4.71 -2.44 23.50
CA ARG A 25 4.73 -1.00 23.53
C ARG A 25 3.50 -0.63 24.36
N SER A 26 3.74 -0.19 25.60
CA SER A 26 2.71 0.52 26.35
C SER A 26 1.99 1.39 25.33
N VAL A 27 0.67 1.24 25.25
CA VAL A 27 -0.18 2.22 24.59
C VAL A 27 0.17 3.54 25.27
N ARG A 28 1.20 4.23 24.79
CA ARG A 28 1.31 5.63 25.04
C ARG A 28 0.04 6.16 24.39
N GLN A 29 -0.84 6.69 25.22
CA GLN A 29 -1.73 7.75 24.80
C GLN A 29 -0.86 8.92 24.34
N THR A 30 -0.12 8.71 23.23
CA THR A 30 0.37 9.82 22.45
C THR A 30 -0.89 10.48 21.91
N SER A 31 -1.03 11.76 22.21
CA SER A 31 -2.07 12.61 21.66
C SER A 31 -2.38 12.19 20.23
N MET A 32 -3.64 11.88 19.94
CA MET A 32 -4.14 11.38 18.64
C MET A 32 -4.00 12.39 17.49
N ALA A 33 -3.11 13.34 17.57
CA ALA A 33 -2.74 14.20 16.46
C ALA A 33 -1.79 13.41 15.56
N SER A 34 -2.27 12.92 14.43
CA SER A 34 -1.41 12.48 13.33
C SER A 34 -0.38 13.59 13.08
N ARG A 35 0.89 13.23 13.06
CA ARG A 35 1.96 14.21 12.78
C ARG A 35 1.69 14.79 11.40
N LEU A 36 1.49 16.09 11.31
CA LEU A 36 1.32 16.78 10.05
C LEU A 36 2.56 16.55 9.17
N GLN A 37 2.35 16.00 8.00
CA GLN A 37 3.40 15.66 7.05
C GLN A 37 3.24 16.47 5.78
N SER A 38 4.33 16.63 5.04
CA SER A 38 4.29 17.09 3.66
C SER A 38 4.19 15.87 2.75
N ILE A 39 3.13 15.81 1.95
CA ILE A 39 2.82 14.70 1.05
C ILE A 39 3.05 15.16 -0.38
N GLY A 40 3.90 14.43 -1.11
CA GLY A 40 4.06 14.61 -2.55
C GLY A 40 3.30 13.52 -3.30
N VAL A 41 2.33 13.89 -4.13
CA VAL A 41 1.57 12.95 -4.95
C VAL A 41 2.10 12.95 -6.38
N LEU A 42 2.43 11.77 -6.91
CA LEU A 42 2.99 11.59 -8.25
C LEU A 42 2.19 10.57 -9.03
N GLY A 43 1.61 10.95 -10.16
CA GLY A 43 0.92 10.02 -11.04
C GLY A 43 1.86 9.37 -12.07
N VAL A 44 1.71 8.07 -12.28
CA VAL A 44 2.54 7.26 -13.19
C VAL A 44 1.64 6.44 -14.12
N PRO A 45 1.07 7.04 -15.17
CA PRO A 45 0.11 6.40 -16.08
C PRO A 45 0.82 5.48 -17.09
N ILE A 46 1.27 4.30 -16.66
CA ILE A 46 1.92 3.26 -17.49
C ILE A 46 1.13 1.96 -17.45
N ASN A 47 1.04 1.28 -18.62
CA ASN A 47 0.44 -0.05 -18.76
C ASN A 47 1.37 -1.04 -19.49
N LYS A 48 2.60 -0.68 -19.77
CA LYS A 48 3.51 -1.50 -20.60
C LYS A 48 4.18 -2.64 -19.83
N GLY A 49 4.06 -2.65 -18.50
CA GLY A 49 4.51 -3.77 -17.67
C GLY A 49 3.55 -4.96 -17.67
N GLN A 50 2.34 -4.81 -18.22
CA GLN A 50 1.29 -5.85 -18.32
C GLN A 50 0.51 -5.71 -19.64
N ASP A 51 -0.60 -6.44 -19.86
CA ASP A 51 -1.32 -6.52 -21.15
C ASP A 51 -2.73 -5.92 -21.14
N LYS A 52 -3.21 -5.39 -20.00
CA LYS A 52 -4.55 -4.80 -19.89
C LYS A 52 -4.50 -3.30 -20.09
N ASP A 53 -5.28 -2.80 -21.04
CA ASP A 53 -5.51 -1.38 -21.16
C ASP A 53 -6.35 -0.86 -19.98
N GLY A 54 -6.30 0.45 -19.74
CA GLY A 54 -7.13 1.11 -18.74
C GLY A 54 -6.43 1.41 -17.42
N VAL A 55 -5.42 0.65 -17.00
CA VAL A 55 -4.66 0.92 -15.77
C VAL A 55 -3.94 2.30 -15.81
N VAL A 56 -3.67 2.82 -16.99
CA VAL A 56 -3.12 4.18 -17.19
C VAL A 56 -4.04 5.28 -16.65
N TYR A 57 -5.33 5.02 -16.47
CA TYR A 57 -6.28 5.98 -15.92
C TYR A 57 -6.37 5.91 -14.38
N GLY A 58 -5.66 4.97 -13.75
CA GLY A 58 -5.60 4.83 -12.29
C GLY A 58 -5.31 6.15 -11.58
N PRO A 59 -4.21 6.88 -11.92
CA PRO A 59 -3.91 8.17 -11.31
C PRO A 59 -5.03 9.21 -11.42
N THR A 60 -5.69 9.27 -12.58
CA THR A 60 -6.78 10.22 -12.84
C THR A 60 -8.00 9.91 -12.00
N VAL A 61 -8.50 8.65 -12.02
CA VAL A 61 -9.73 8.31 -11.31
C VAL A 61 -9.59 8.38 -9.79
N LEU A 62 -8.39 8.14 -9.26
CA LEU A 62 -8.12 8.32 -7.83
C LEU A 62 -8.18 9.80 -7.43
N ARG A 63 -7.65 10.71 -8.26
CA ARG A 63 -7.78 12.16 -8.04
C ARG A 63 -9.21 12.63 -8.18
N ASP A 64 -9.92 12.18 -9.22
CA ASP A 64 -11.34 12.52 -9.47
C ASP A 64 -12.25 12.04 -8.34
N ALA A 65 -11.87 10.95 -7.64
CA ALA A 65 -12.54 10.49 -6.42
C ALA A 65 -12.25 11.36 -5.18
N GLY A 66 -11.56 12.49 -5.34
CA GLY A 66 -11.33 13.46 -4.27
C GLY A 66 -10.13 13.15 -3.37
N LEU A 67 -9.17 12.34 -3.84
CA LEU A 67 -8.01 11.94 -3.04
C LEU A 67 -7.25 13.15 -2.46
N ILE A 68 -6.94 14.15 -3.30
CA ILE A 68 -6.12 15.30 -2.89
C ILE A 68 -6.80 16.08 -1.76
N SER A 69 -8.05 16.47 -1.95
CA SER A 69 -8.83 17.20 -0.93
C SER A 69 -8.99 16.39 0.36
N SER A 70 -9.17 15.06 0.25
CA SER A 70 -9.29 14.19 1.42
C SER A 70 -7.99 14.09 2.22
N ILE A 71 -6.81 14.14 1.57
CA ILE A 71 -5.52 14.20 2.26
C ILE A 71 -5.36 15.56 2.98
N GLU A 72 -5.78 16.66 2.35
CA GLU A 72 -5.76 17.99 2.95
C GLU A 72 -6.70 18.08 4.17
N GLU A 73 -7.88 17.45 4.11
CA GLU A 73 -8.81 17.35 5.24
C GLU A 73 -8.24 16.61 6.47
N LEU A 74 -7.28 15.71 6.26
CA LEU A 74 -6.51 15.09 7.35
C LEU A 74 -5.52 16.06 8.00
N GLY A 75 -5.35 17.26 7.43
CA GLY A 75 -4.45 18.31 7.90
C GLY A 75 -3.05 18.26 7.28
N HIS A 76 -2.76 17.35 6.35
CA HIS A 76 -1.47 17.28 5.68
C HIS A 76 -1.29 18.42 4.67
N ARG A 77 -0.03 18.84 4.48
CA ARG A 77 0.31 19.70 3.35
C ARG A 77 0.51 18.84 2.11
N VAL A 78 -0.32 19.01 1.10
CA VAL A 78 -0.23 18.24 -0.15
C VAL A 78 0.46 19.06 -1.24
N ILE A 79 1.33 18.41 -2.00
CA ILE A 79 1.90 18.92 -3.25
C ILE A 79 1.62 17.87 -4.32
N ASP A 80 0.66 18.16 -5.19
CA ASP A 80 0.40 17.29 -6.35
C ASP A 80 1.39 17.66 -7.46
N HIS A 81 2.31 16.73 -7.75
CA HIS A 81 3.31 16.87 -8.81
C HIS A 81 2.76 16.54 -10.20
N GLY A 82 1.47 16.17 -10.27
CA GLY A 82 0.81 15.77 -11.51
C GLY A 82 1.27 14.40 -12.01
N ASP A 83 0.97 14.14 -13.27
CA ASP A 83 1.36 12.88 -13.93
C ASP A 83 2.68 13.02 -14.67
N LEU A 84 3.52 12.00 -14.58
CA LEU A 84 4.70 11.89 -15.42
C LEU A 84 4.29 11.70 -16.89
N VAL A 85 4.84 12.53 -17.76
CA VAL A 85 4.61 12.42 -19.21
C VAL A 85 5.63 11.46 -19.81
N PHE A 86 5.17 10.45 -20.51
CA PHE A 86 6.03 9.50 -21.23
C PHE A 86 5.94 9.71 -22.74
N PRO A 87 7.00 9.34 -23.51
CA PRO A 87 6.90 9.29 -24.98
C PRO A 87 5.73 8.40 -25.42
N ALA A 88 5.27 8.57 -26.65
CA ALA A 88 4.22 7.72 -27.20
C ALA A 88 4.58 6.25 -26.99
N GLN A 89 3.70 5.53 -26.30
CA GLN A 89 4.00 4.18 -25.81
C GLN A 89 4.21 3.14 -26.93
N ASP A 90 3.85 3.48 -28.17
CA ASP A 90 3.89 2.56 -29.31
C ASP A 90 5.22 2.57 -30.07
N GLU A 91 6.12 3.50 -29.79
CA GLU A 91 7.34 3.67 -30.58
C GLU A 91 8.49 2.71 -30.21
N GLU A 92 8.46 2.04 -29.04
CA GLU A 92 9.57 1.19 -28.55
C GLU A 92 9.09 -0.14 -27.95
N THR A 93 8.13 -0.81 -28.58
CA THR A 93 7.55 -2.07 -28.09
C THR A 93 8.35 -3.28 -28.61
N ALA A 94 9.48 -3.59 -28.03
CA ALA A 94 10.23 -4.80 -28.34
C ALA A 94 10.34 -5.73 -27.14
N THR A 95 10.23 -7.03 -27.39
CA THR A 95 10.60 -8.05 -26.38
C THR A 95 12.10 -8.31 -26.48
N VAL A 96 12.83 -8.09 -25.41
CA VAL A 96 14.27 -8.34 -25.34
C VAL A 96 14.55 -9.28 -24.16
N ASN A 97 15.21 -10.39 -24.44
CA ASN A 97 15.59 -11.37 -23.42
C ASN A 97 14.42 -11.74 -22.48
N TYR A 98 13.29 -12.10 -23.08
CA TYR A 98 12.03 -12.47 -22.42
C TYR A 98 11.29 -11.33 -21.67
N VAL A 99 11.77 -10.08 -21.75
CA VAL A 99 11.09 -8.92 -21.14
C VAL A 99 10.41 -8.12 -22.25
N LYS A 100 9.09 -8.03 -22.19
CA LYS A 100 8.26 -7.24 -23.10
C LYS A 100 8.45 -5.75 -22.84
N ASN A 101 8.40 -4.96 -23.90
CA ASN A 101 8.48 -3.49 -23.86
C ASN A 101 9.74 -2.95 -23.15
N ALA A 102 10.81 -3.75 -23.05
CA ALA A 102 12.01 -3.39 -22.30
C ALA A 102 12.61 -2.03 -22.70
N PRO A 103 12.75 -1.65 -24.00
CA PRO A 103 13.34 -0.36 -24.34
C PRO A 103 12.57 0.84 -23.83
N PHE A 104 11.22 0.80 -23.90
CA PHE A 104 10.34 1.83 -23.35
C PHE A 104 10.43 1.87 -21.82
N LEU A 105 10.26 0.70 -21.18
CA LEU A 105 10.23 0.58 -19.71
C LEU A 105 11.53 1.08 -19.08
N GLY A 106 12.70 0.77 -19.68
CA GLY A 106 13.97 1.25 -19.14
C GLY A 106 14.06 2.78 -19.04
N LYS A 107 13.53 3.51 -20.04
CA LYS A 107 13.47 4.98 -20.02
C LYS A 107 12.42 5.48 -19.01
N ALA A 108 11.25 4.86 -19.02
CA ALA A 108 10.14 5.27 -18.18
C ALA A 108 10.47 5.10 -16.69
N LEU A 109 11.00 3.95 -16.30
CA LEU A 109 11.40 3.63 -14.94
C LEU A 109 12.50 4.56 -14.41
N LYS A 110 13.45 4.97 -15.28
CA LYS A 110 14.44 5.98 -14.92
C LYS A 110 13.80 7.33 -14.56
N LYS A 111 12.77 7.73 -15.31
CA LYS A 111 12.04 8.97 -15.04
C LYS A 111 11.24 8.88 -13.74
N ILE A 112 10.61 7.74 -13.47
CA ILE A 112 9.90 7.48 -12.21
C ILE A 112 10.88 7.56 -11.04
N SER A 113 12.01 6.87 -11.14
CA SER A 113 13.05 6.89 -10.11
C SER A 113 13.49 8.32 -9.77
N LYS A 114 13.71 9.14 -10.78
CA LYS A 114 14.09 10.55 -10.58
C LYS A 114 12.97 11.35 -9.91
N GLY A 115 11.71 11.16 -10.33
CA GLY A 115 10.56 11.84 -9.71
C GLY A 115 10.39 11.53 -8.23
N VAL A 116 10.45 10.25 -7.87
CA VAL A 116 10.33 9.82 -6.46
C VAL A 116 11.54 10.27 -5.64
N GLU A 117 12.76 10.17 -6.18
CA GLU A 117 13.97 10.69 -5.53
C GLU A 117 13.85 12.19 -5.22
N ASP A 118 13.35 12.99 -6.17
CA ASP A 118 13.21 14.43 -6.01
C ASP A 118 12.18 14.81 -4.93
N ILE A 119 11.07 14.08 -4.87
CA ILE A 119 10.03 14.27 -3.85
C ILE A 119 10.56 13.90 -2.46
N THR A 120 11.14 12.70 -2.34
CA THR A 120 11.61 12.19 -1.04
C THR A 120 12.83 12.95 -0.49
N LYS A 121 13.66 13.54 -1.35
CA LYS A 121 14.75 14.46 -0.95
C LYS A 121 14.26 15.78 -0.38
N GLN A 122 13.03 16.18 -0.67
CA GLN A 122 12.39 17.37 -0.08
C GLN A 122 11.67 17.05 1.24
N ASP A 123 11.97 15.90 1.85
CA ASP A 123 11.32 15.40 3.07
C ASP A 123 9.80 15.25 2.96
N GLN A 124 9.30 15.00 1.75
CA GLN A 124 7.92 14.65 1.50
C GLN A 124 7.76 13.13 1.54
N LEU A 125 6.66 12.65 2.12
CA LEU A 125 6.20 11.29 1.90
C LEU A 125 5.67 11.22 0.47
N CYS A 126 6.25 10.34 -0.35
CA CYS A 126 5.83 10.18 -1.74
C CYS A 126 4.68 9.18 -1.84
N VAL A 127 3.56 9.61 -2.41
CA VAL A 127 2.44 8.74 -2.80
C VAL A 127 2.47 8.62 -4.32
N THR A 128 2.84 7.43 -4.81
CA THR A 128 2.85 7.13 -6.25
C THR A 128 1.50 6.51 -6.62
N LEU A 129 0.76 7.19 -7.47
CA LEU A 129 -0.46 6.66 -8.06
C LEU A 129 -0.09 5.90 -9.33
N GLY A 130 -0.14 4.57 -9.28
CA GLY A 130 0.24 3.70 -10.41
C GLY A 130 -0.84 3.63 -11.47
N GLY A 131 -0.39 3.27 -12.58
CA GLY A 131 -0.36 2.25 -13.56
C GLY A 131 -0.16 0.82 -13.04
N ASP A 132 0.51 0.04 -13.90
CA ASP A 132 0.84 -1.34 -13.54
C ASP A 132 1.93 -1.43 -12.47
N HIS A 133 2.03 -2.59 -11.81
CA HIS A 133 2.98 -2.79 -10.71
C HIS A 133 4.45 -2.70 -11.13
N GLY A 134 4.76 -2.80 -12.43
CA GLY A 134 6.12 -2.62 -12.97
C GLY A 134 6.74 -1.28 -12.62
N ILE A 135 5.93 -0.25 -12.36
CA ILE A 135 6.40 1.09 -11.97
C ILE A 135 7.23 1.08 -10.69
N THR A 136 6.98 0.10 -9.79
CA THR A 136 7.62 0.02 -8.48
C THR A 136 9.12 -0.25 -8.56
N ILE A 137 9.64 -0.77 -9.68
CA ILE A 137 11.09 -0.77 -9.93
C ILE A 137 11.66 0.65 -9.85
N GLY A 138 10.98 1.60 -10.48
CA GLY A 138 11.40 3.00 -10.47
C GLY A 138 11.17 3.68 -9.13
N SER A 139 10.01 3.49 -8.51
CA SER A 139 9.69 4.14 -7.22
C SER A 139 10.58 3.64 -6.09
N LEU A 140 10.81 2.33 -5.98
CA LEU A 140 11.76 1.75 -5.02
C LEU A 140 13.17 2.26 -5.23
N HIS A 141 13.67 2.23 -6.48
CA HIS A 141 15.02 2.73 -6.77
C HIS A 141 15.15 4.22 -6.41
N GLY A 142 14.16 5.05 -6.75
CA GLY A 142 14.15 6.48 -6.40
C GLY A 142 14.10 6.70 -4.90
N HIS A 143 13.30 5.93 -4.18
CA HIS A 143 13.20 6.01 -2.72
C HIS A 143 14.52 5.60 -2.04
N THR A 144 15.18 4.52 -2.48
CA THR A 144 16.49 4.11 -1.93
C THR A 144 17.59 5.15 -2.18
N ARG A 145 17.52 5.94 -3.25
CA ARG A 145 18.47 7.03 -3.54
C ARG A 145 18.42 8.14 -2.48
N SER A 146 17.30 8.33 -1.83
CA SER A 146 17.12 9.31 -0.75
C SER A 146 17.15 8.67 0.65
N ARG A 147 16.77 7.42 0.77
CA ARG A 147 16.66 6.65 2.02
C ARG A 147 17.23 5.24 1.84
N PRO A 148 18.57 5.08 1.83
CA PRO A 148 19.23 3.82 1.45
C PRO A 148 18.99 2.65 2.42
N ASP A 149 18.60 2.90 3.65
CA ASP A 149 18.31 1.86 4.67
C ASP A 149 16.80 1.62 4.83
N LEU A 150 16.05 1.66 3.74
CA LEU A 150 14.62 1.38 3.80
C LEU A 150 14.34 -0.13 3.88
N CYS A 151 13.12 -0.48 4.30
CA CYS A 151 12.54 -1.80 4.14
C CYS A 151 11.20 -1.71 3.39
N VAL A 152 10.74 -2.85 2.85
CA VAL A 152 9.59 -2.92 1.95
C VAL A 152 8.51 -3.80 2.57
N LEU A 153 7.32 -3.25 2.71
CA LEU A 153 6.10 -4.02 2.97
C LEU A 153 5.34 -4.15 1.64
N TRP A 154 5.25 -5.39 1.14
CA TRP A 154 4.60 -5.72 -0.12
C TRP A 154 3.25 -6.37 0.15
N VAL A 155 2.17 -5.68 -0.20
CA VAL A 155 0.79 -6.15 0.04
C VAL A 155 0.17 -6.48 -1.31
N ASP A 156 -0.01 -7.77 -1.59
CA ASP A 156 -0.29 -8.25 -2.95
C ASP A 156 -0.84 -9.68 -2.94
N ALA A 157 -1.58 -10.05 -3.98
CA ALA A 157 -1.92 -11.44 -4.28
C ALA A 157 -0.72 -12.24 -4.83
N HIS A 158 0.19 -11.55 -5.55
CA HIS A 158 1.29 -12.09 -6.33
C HIS A 158 2.65 -11.75 -5.68
N ALA A 159 3.69 -12.48 -6.07
CA ALA A 159 5.01 -12.25 -5.51
C ALA A 159 5.86 -11.27 -6.33
N ASP A 160 5.56 -11.09 -7.61
CA ASP A 160 6.21 -10.15 -8.52
C ASP A 160 7.75 -10.22 -8.51
N ILE A 161 8.26 -11.45 -8.36
CA ILE A 161 9.69 -11.73 -8.20
C ILE A 161 10.23 -12.72 -9.23
N ASN A 162 9.44 -13.04 -10.26
CA ASN A 162 9.96 -13.82 -11.37
C ASN A 162 11.22 -13.18 -11.96
N VAL A 163 12.17 -14.00 -12.37
CA VAL A 163 13.23 -13.56 -13.27
C VAL A 163 12.78 -13.77 -14.72
N PRO A 164 13.39 -13.11 -15.72
CA PRO A 164 12.94 -13.25 -17.11
C PRO A 164 12.84 -14.70 -17.60
N GLN A 165 13.68 -15.61 -17.09
CA GLN A 165 13.68 -17.01 -17.48
C GLN A 165 12.55 -17.84 -16.84
N THR A 166 11.98 -17.37 -15.75
CA THR A 166 10.87 -18.08 -15.04
C THR A 166 9.52 -17.44 -15.32
N SER A 167 9.49 -16.20 -15.81
CA SER A 167 8.24 -15.49 -16.10
C SER A 167 7.48 -16.19 -17.25
N PRO A 168 6.24 -16.65 -17.04
CA PRO A 168 5.45 -17.26 -18.09
C PRO A 168 4.93 -16.24 -19.12
N SER A 169 4.78 -14.99 -18.73
CA SER A 169 4.19 -13.93 -19.55
C SER A 169 5.23 -13.02 -20.23
N GLY A 170 6.41 -12.87 -19.62
CA GLY A 170 7.40 -11.88 -20.01
C GLY A 170 7.01 -10.44 -19.66
N HIS A 171 5.96 -10.25 -18.87
CA HIS A 171 5.50 -8.94 -18.40
C HIS A 171 6.29 -8.49 -17.18
N LEU A 172 6.69 -7.21 -17.16
CA LEU A 172 7.60 -6.69 -16.14
C LEU A 172 6.93 -6.56 -14.77
N HIS A 173 5.60 -6.37 -14.72
CA HIS A 173 4.88 -6.28 -13.45
C HIS A 173 5.07 -7.52 -12.58
N GLY A 174 5.15 -8.71 -13.15
CA GLY A 174 5.43 -9.96 -12.41
C GLY A 174 6.92 -10.21 -12.13
N MET A 175 7.81 -9.25 -12.40
CA MET A 175 9.26 -9.39 -12.22
C MET A 175 9.89 -8.27 -11.37
N VAL A 176 9.09 -7.40 -10.81
CA VAL A 176 9.50 -6.13 -10.18
C VAL A 176 10.67 -6.31 -9.22
N LEU A 177 10.49 -7.18 -8.24
CA LEU A 177 11.45 -7.34 -7.16
C LEU A 177 12.74 -8.01 -7.60
N SER A 178 12.73 -8.81 -8.67
CA SER A 178 13.97 -9.37 -9.20
C SER A 178 14.91 -8.30 -9.77
N PHE A 179 14.37 -7.19 -10.26
CA PHE A 179 15.17 -6.10 -10.83
C PHE A 179 15.82 -5.21 -9.76
N VAL A 180 15.31 -5.19 -8.55
CA VAL A 180 15.80 -4.32 -7.47
C VAL A 180 16.56 -5.08 -6.38
N CYS A 181 16.40 -6.42 -6.28
CA CYS A 181 17.07 -7.25 -5.27
C CYS A 181 18.52 -7.55 -5.62
N HIS A 182 19.45 -7.32 -4.68
CA HIS A 182 20.86 -7.60 -4.84
C HIS A 182 21.14 -9.07 -5.16
N GLU A 183 20.45 -9.99 -4.49
CA GLU A 183 20.63 -11.43 -4.60
C GLU A 183 20.21 -11.99 -5.96
N LEU A 184 19.34 -11.27 -6.69
CA LEU A 184 18.79 -11.71 -7.97
C LEU A 184 19.48 -11.08 -9.19
N ARG A 185 20.36 -10.10 -8.97
CA ARG A 185 21.03 -9.34 -10.05
C ARG A 185 21.70 -10.25 -11.11
N HIS A 186 22.26 -11.37 -10.70
CA HIS A 186 22.97 -12.28 -11.62
C HIS A 186 22.07 -13.09 -12.56
N TYR A 187 20.76 -13.11 -12.31
CA TYR A 187 19.76 -13.70 -13.20
C TYR A 187 19.23 -12.73 -14.27
N LEU A 188 19.56 -11.46 -14.13
CA LEU A 188 19.03 -10.44 -15.03
C LEU A 188 19.90 -10.29 -16.28
N PRO A 189 19.30 -10.31 -17.48
CA PRO A 189 20.02 -10.03 -18.71
C PRO A 189 20.27 -8.52 -18.85
N LYS A 190 21.19 -8.17 -19.74
CA LYS A 190 21.33 -6.79 -20.19
C LYS A 190 20.10 -6.42 -21.02
N LEU A 191 19.45 -5.33 -20.65
CA LEU A 191 18.29 -4.78 -21.34
C LEU A 191 18.57 -3.36 -21.82
N PRO A 192 18.00 -2.96 -22.97
CA PRO A 192 18.12 -1.60 -23.47
C PRO A 192 17.58 -0.58 -22.47
N ASN A 193 18.33 0.49 -22.24
CA ASN A 193 17.96 1.60 -21.35
C ASN A 193 17.86 1.24 -19.85
N PHE A 194 18.39 0.09 -19.42
CA PHE A 194 18.44 -0.31 -18.00
C PHE A 194 19.83 -0.10 -17.38
N ASP A 195 20.81 0.45 -18.07
CA ASP A 195 22.19 0.65 -17.58
C ASP A 195 22.28 1.55 -16.33
N TRP A 196 21.24 2.33 -16.04
CA TRP A 196 21.13 3.20 -14.89
C TRP A 196 20.65 2.47 -13.62
N LEU A 197 20.00 1.29 -13.79
CA LEU A 197 19.37 0.56 -12.71
C LEU A 197 20.38 -0.33 -12.01
N ASP A 198 20.74 0.04 -10.80
CA ASP A 198 21.45 -0.84 -9.87
C ASP A 198 20.46 -1.51 -8.91
N SER A 199 20.74 -2.75 -8.55
CA SER A 199 20.01 -3.40 -7.44
C SER A 199 20.18 -2.57 -6.17
N CYS A 200 19.11 -2.39 -5.40
CA CYS A 200 19.08 -1.37 -4.34
C CYS A 200 18.51 -1.84 -3.00
N ILE A 201 17.96 -3.04 -2.94
CA ILE A 201 17.42 -3.65 -1.71
C ILE A 201 17.91 -5.09 -1.56
N SER A 202 17.93 -5.61 -0.34
CA SER A 202 18.15 -7.03 -0.08
C SER A 202 16.82 -7.77 0.00
N CYS A 203 16.77 -9.01 -0.44
CA CYS A 203 15.63 -9.91 -0.23
C CYS A 203 15.18 -10.00 1.24
N LYS A 204 16.09 -9.75 2.18
CA LYS A 204 15.82 -9.77 3.63
C LYS A 204 15.08 -8.53 4.13
N ASP A 205 15.06 -7.48 3.31
CA ASP A 205 14.40 -6.22 3.65
C ASP A 205 12.94 -6.18 3.18
N ILE A 206 12.42 -7.30 2.66
CA ILE A 206 11.08 -7.43 2.10
C ILE A 206 10.24 -8.36 2.96
N ALA A 207 9.01 -7.95 3.28
CA ALA A 207 7.98 -8.84 3.81
C ALA A 207 6.71 -8.72 2.97
N TYR A 208 6.13 -9.88 2.66
CA TYR A 208 4.87 -9.98 1.93
C TYR A 208 3.68 -10.20 2.85
N ILE A 209 2.56 -9.59 2.53
CA ILE A 209 1.25 -9.91 3.12
C ILE A 209 0.22 -10.12 1.99
N GLY A 210 -0.49 -11.25 2.03
CA GLY A 210 -1.64 -11.49 1.16
C GLY A 210 -1.42 -12.48 0.03
N LEU A 211 -0.19 -12.99 -0.16
CA LEU A 211 0.15 -13.90 -1.26
C LEU A 211 -0.79 -15.10 -1.35
N ARG A 212 -1.29 -15.39 -2.56
CA ARG A 212 -2.18 -16.53 -2.83
C ARG A 212 -2.13 -17.06 -4.26
N ASP A 213 -1.45 -16.36 -5.17
CA ASP A 213 -1.17 -16.82 -6.54
C ASP A 213 0.32 -16.57 -6.82
N VAL A 214 1.11 -17.63 -6.73
CA VAL A 214 2.58 -17.57 -6.80
C VAL A 214 3.08 -18.62 -7.78
N ASP A 215 3.81 -18.18 -8.78
CA ASP A 215 4.42 -19.06 -9.78
C ASP A 215 5.48 -20.00 -9.16
N VAL A 216 5.69 -21.14 -9.81
CA VAL A 216 6.71 -22.13 -9.37
C VAL A 216 8.11 -21.51 -9.27
N GLY A 217 8.46 -20.63 -10.25
CA GLY A 217 9.74 -19.92 -10.25
C GLY A 217 9.87 -18.95 -9.10
N GLU A 218 8.81 -18.21 -8.82
CA GLU A 218 8.72 -17.29 -7.69
C GLU A 218 8.83 -18.03 -6.35
N ARG A 219 8.07 -19.11 -6.19
CA ARG A 219 8.11 -19.93 -4.99
C ARG A 219 9.51 -20.43 -4.69
N HIS A 220 10.24 -20.90 -5.73
CA HIS A 220 11.64 -21.32 -5.60
C HIS A 220 12.54 -20.15 -5.14
N ILE A 221 12.38 -18.97 -5.71
CA ILE A 221 13.16 -17.77 -5.34
C ILE A 221 12.88 -17.38 -3.89
N LEU A 222 11.62 -17.31 -3.50
CA LEU A 222 11.19 -16.96 -2.14
C LEU A 222 11.80 -17.89 -1.09
N GLU A 223 11.72 -19.20 -1.33
CA GLU A 223 12.29 -20.20 -0.43
C GLU A 223 13.82 -20.16 -0.39
N LYS A 224 14.46 -20.07 -1.56
CA LYS A 224 15.92 -20.06 -1.68
C LYS A 224 16.57 -18.88 -0.96
N HIS A 225 15.96 -17.72 -1.01
CA HIS A 225 16.49 -16.49 -0.40
C HIS A 225 15.90 -16.20 0.98
N GLY A 226 14.99 -17.04 1.48
CA GLY A 226 14.38 -16.89 2.79
C GLY A 226 13.60 -15.61 2.97
N ILE A 227 12.90 -15.18 1.89
CA ILE A 227 12.10 -13.97 1.92
C ILE A 227 10.89 -14.18 2.81
N GLN A 228 10.53 -13.19 3.62
CA GLN A 228 9.45 -13.30 4.58
C GLN A 228 8.09 -13.23 3.89
N ILE A 229 7.31 -14.27 4.06
CA ILE A 229 5.99 -14.41 3.43
C ILE A 229 4.94 -14.61 4.51
N PHE A 230 3.90 -13.79 4.46
CA PHE A 230 2.66 -13.99 5.20
C PHE A 230 1.53 -14.10 4.17
N SER A 231 1.22 -15.34 3.78
CA SER A 231 0.17 -15.64 2.82
C SER A 231 -1.21 -15.33 3.38
N ILE A 232 -2.23 -15.35 2.52
CA ILE A 232 -3.62 -15.26 2.98
C ILE A 232 -3.99 -16.36 3.98
N HIS A 233 -3.35 -17.55 3.88
CA HIS A 233 -3.51 -18.62 4.86
C HIS A 233 -3.00 -18.20 6.26
N ASP A 234 -1.89 -17.45 6.32
CA ASP A 234 -1.36 -16.93 7.58
C ASP A 234 -2.27 -15.85 8.17
N VAL A 235 -2.85 -14.98 7.32
CA VAL A 235 -3.86 -14.01 7.73
C VAL A 235 -5.08 -14.71 8.33
N GLN A 236 -5.57 -15.76 7.67
CA GLN A 236 -6.69 -16.55 8.19
C GLN A 236 -6.36 -17.24 9.53
N LYS A 237 -5.12 -17.74 9.67
CA LYS A 237 -4.71 -18.52 10.85
C LYS A 237 -4.41 -17.66 12.07
N TYR A 238 -3.76 -16.53 11.88
CA TYR A 238 -3.24 -15.69 12.97
C TYR A 238 -3.99 -14.37 13.13
N GLY A 239 -4.78 -13.98 12.14
CA GLY A 239 -5.38 -12.65 12.04
C GLY A 239 -4.39 -11.61 11.50
N VAL A 240 -4.94 -10.57 10.84
CA VAL A 240 -4.15 -9.53 10.15
C VAL A 240 -3.25 -8.76 11.12
N ALA A 241 -3.69 -8.54 12.37
CA ALA A 241 -2.93 -7.81 13.38
C ALA A 241 -1.61 -8.49 13.73
N GLU A 242 -1.66 -9.80 13.98
CA GLU A 242 -0.47 -10.58 14.30
C GLU A 242 0.44 -10.74 13.07
N VAL A 243 -0.14 -10.90 11.88
CA VAL A 243 0.61 -10.97 10.62
C VAL A 243 1.36 -9.67 10.36
N PHE A 244 0.70 -8.51 10.49
CA PHE A 244 1.36 -7.22 10.34
C PHE A 244 2.50 -7.03 11.35
N ALA A 245 2.25 -7.32 12.62
CA ALA A 245 3.27 -7.19 13.67
C ALA A 245 4.51 -8.07 13.35
N ARG A 246 4.31 -9.32 12.95
CA ARG A 246 5.41 -10.22 12.57
C ARG A 246 6.15 -9.73 11.33
N ALA A 247 5.44 -9.27 10.30
CA ALA A 247 6.05 -8.74 9.10
C ALA A 247 6.97 -7.56 9.43
N MET A 248 6.49 -6.62 10.23
CA MET A 248 7.28 -5.46 10.65
C MET A 248 8.45 -5.85 11.57
N ASP A 249 8.27 -6.79 12.50
CA ASP A 249 9.36 -7.28 13.36
C ASP A 249 10.48 -7.94 12.55
N MET A 250 10.17 -8.58 11.43
CA MET A 250 11.17 -9.21 10.57
C MET A 250 11.98 -8.19 9.77
N ILE A 251 11.35 -7.19 9.18
CA ILE A 251 12.03 -6.24 8.29
C ILE A 251 12.50 -4.96 9.00
N ASN A 252 11.87 -4.61 10.13
CA ASN A 252 12.17 -3.39 10.89
C ASN A 252 12.12 -3.60 12.42
N PRO A 253 12.90 -4.55 12.98
CA PRO A 253 12.78 -4.97 14.39
C PRO A 253 13.07 -3.85 15.40
N ARG A 254 13.75 -2.79 14.99
CA ARG A 254 14.02 -1.62 15.84
C ARG A 254 12.99 -0.49 15.65
N GLY A 255 12.12 -0.59 14.63
CA GLY A 255 11.18 0.47 14.29
C GLY A 255 11.85 1.80 13.94
N THR A 256 12.98 1.77 13.24
CA THR A 256 13.78 2.97 12.91
C THR A 256 14.05 3.16 11.43
N ARG A 257 13.79 2.13 10.62
CA ARG A 257 14.02 2.18 9.17
C ARG A 257 12.83 2.82 8.48
N PRO A 258 13.08 3.65 7.45
CA PRO A 258 12.01 4.09 6.55
C PRO A 258 11.31 2.90 5.91
N VAL A 259 10.00 2.98 5.75
CA VAL A 259 9.22 1.93 5.08
C VAL A 259 8.72 2.42 3.73
N HIS A 260 8.87 1.58 2.73
CA HIS A 260 8.17 1.66 1.46
C HIS A 260 7.00 0.68 1.48
N LEU A 261 5.79 1.18 1.39
CA LEU A 261 4.59 0.35 1.23
C LEU A 261 4.27 0.22 -0.27
N SER A 262 4.40 -0.97 -0.82
CA SER A 262 3.86 -1.27 -2.15
C SER A 262 2.53 -2.00 -1.98
N PHE A 263 1.44 -1.36 -2.39
CA PHE A 263 0.09 -1.89 -2.24
C PHE A 263 -0.53 -2.12 -3.61
N ASP A 264 -0.63 -3.39 -4.00
CA ASP A 264 -1.43 -3.78 -5.13
C ASP A 264 -2.90 -3.86 -4.73
N ILE A 265 -3.79 -3.24 -5.52
CA ILE A 265 -5.22 -3.27 -5.22
C ILE A 265 -5.81 -4.67 -5.33
N ASP A 266 -5.17 -5.58 -6.07
CA ASP A 266 -5.60 -6.98 -6.21
C ASP A 266 -5.26 -7.84 -4.99
N SER A 267 -4.49 -7.32 -4.02
CA SER A 267 -4.33 -7.92 -2.70
C SER A 267 -5.67 -8.10 -2.00
N LEU A 268 -6.61 -7.18 -2.24
CA LEU A 268 -7.97 -7.27 -1.75
C LEU A 268 -8.77 -8.33 -2.52
N ASP A 269 -9.79 -8.90 -1.87
CA ASP A 269 -10.69 -9.84 -2.52
C ASP A 269 -11.46 -9.18 -3.68
N PRO A 270 -11.69 -9.86 -4.82
CA PRO A 270 -12.47 -9.33 -5.93
C PRO A 270 -13.91 -8.92 -5.58
N GLY A 271 -14.43 -9.35 -4.43
CA GLY A 271 -15.66 -8.80 -3.87
C GLY A 271 -15.56 -7.32 -3.51
N VAL A 272 -14.35 -6.80 -3.34
CA VAL A 272 -14.04 -5.39 -3.04
C VAL A 272 -13.39 -4.71 -4.24
N SER A 273 -12.35 -5.33 -4.82
CA SER A 273 -11.51 -4.76 -5.88
C SER A 273 -11.51 -5.64 -7.14
N ALA A 274 -12.64 -5.70 -7.83
CA ALA A 274 -12.76 -6.45 -9.09
C ALA A 274 -12.16 -5.71 -10.29
N SER A 275 -11.95 -4.39 -10.20
CA SER A 275 -11.44 -3.56 -11.30
C SER A 275 -9.92 -3.49 -11.28
N THR A 276 -9.29 -4.64 -11.50
CA THR A 276 -7.83 -4.84 -11.58
C THR A 276 -7.50 -5.87 -12.66
N GLY A 277 -6.24 -5.93 -13.08
CA GLY A 277 -5.79 -6.78 -14.19
C GLY A 277 -5.82 -8.27 -13.89
N THR A 278 -5.44 -8.68 -12.69
CA THR A 278 -5.23 -10.06 -12.25
C THR A 278 -5.94 -10.38 -10.93
N PRO A 279 -7.27 -10.26 -10.87
CA PRO A 279 -8.00 -10.50 -9.61
C PRO A 279 -7.94 -11.98 -9.22
N VAL A 280 -7.62 -12.28 -7.97
CA VAL A 280 -7.56 -13.62 -7.40
C VAL A 280 -8.53 -13.74 -6.23
N LEU A 281 -9.39 -14.77 -6.23
CA LEU A 281 -10.37 -15.02 -5.17
C LEU A 281 -9.70 -15.35 -3.82
N GLY A 282 -10.38 -15.05 -2.73
CA GLY A 282 -9.91 -15.34 -1.37
C GLY A 282 -8.88 -14.35 -0.87
N GLY A 283 -8.93 -13.10 -1.31
CA GLY A 283 -8.03 -12.02 -0.91
C GLY A 283 -8.30 -11.44 0.47
N LEU A 284 -7.54 -10.41 0.81
CA LEU A 284 -7.79 -9.62 2.00
C LEU A 284 -9.19 -8.99 1.92
N THR A 285 -9.90 -9.04 3.02
CA THR A 285 -11.13 -8.25 3.15
C THR A 285 -10.80 -6.76 3.12
N TYR A 286 -11.76 -5.92 2.76
CA TYR A 286 -11.60 -4.47 2.84
C TYR A 286 -11.07 -4.03 4.22
N ARG A 287 -11.61 -4.60 5.29
CA ARG A 287 -11.22 -4.27 6.67
C ARG A 287 -9.76 -4.66 6.97
N GLU A 288 -9.29 -5.79 6.47
CA GLU A 288 -7.91 -6.23 6.66
C GLU A 288 -6.92 -5.37 5.89
N GLY A 289 -7.25 -4.99 4.64
CA GLY A 289 -6.43 -4.06 3.87
C GLY A 289 -6.31 -2.69 4.53
N ILE A 290 -7.44 -2.14 5.01
CA ILE A 290 -7.44 -0.88 5.76
C ILE A 290 -6.66 -1.00 7.07
N TYR A 291 -6.78 -2.11 7.80
CA TYR A 291 -6.02 -2.33 9.02
C TYR A 291 -4.50 -2.26 8.78
N ILE A 292 -4.00 -2.92 7.73
CA ILE A 292 -2.57 -2.86 7.36
C ILE A 292 -2.14 -1.41 7.12
N ALA A 293 -2.96 -0.66 6.38
CA ALA A 293 -2.68 0.75 6.06
C ALA A 293 -2.76 1.67 7.31
N GLU A 294 -3.70 1.44 8.22
CA GLU A 294 -3.80 2.18 9.49
C GLU A 294 -2.60 1.89 10.40
N GLU A 295 -2.18 0.62 10.49
CA GLU A 295 -1.05 0.24 11.35
C GLU A 295 0.28 0.76 10.83
N ILE A 296 0.51 0.79 9.50
CA ILE A 296 1.74 1.37 8.95
C ILE A 296 1.83 2.88 9.24
N ALA A 297 0.72 3.60 9.18
CA ALA A 297 0.67 5.01 9.57
C ALA A 297 1.07 5.22 11.04
N GLN A 298 0.67 4.30 11.94
CA GLN A 298 0.99 4.40 13.36
C GLN A 298 2.45 4.14 13.70
N THR A 299 3.21 3.56 12.76
CA THR A 299 4.65 3.35 12.96
C THR A 299 5.46 4.64 12.87
N ASP A 300 4.94 5.70 12.26
CA ASP A 300 5.66 6.92 11.84
C ASP A 300 6.84 6.63 10.91
N MET A 301 6.93 5.42 10.33
CA MET A 301 8.06 5.01 9.48
C MET A 301 7.73 5.04 7.99
N LEU A 302 6.45 5.17 7.61
CA LEU A 302 6.08 5.28 6.20
C LEU A 302 6.72 6.52 5.58
N SER A 303 7.47 6.35 4.51
CA SER A 303 8.16 7.45 3.83
C SER A 303 7.94 7.46 2.32
N SER A 304 7.44 6.37 1.75
CA SER A 304 6.90 6.31 0.39
C SER A 304 5.87 5.19 0.29
N MET A 305 4.89 5.34 -0.57
CA MET A 305 3.97 4.28 -0.93
C MET A 305 3.60 4.33 -2.41
N ASP A 306 3.32 3.16 -2.96
CA ASP A 306 2.72 2.99 -4.27
C ASP A 306 1.33 2.37 -4.09
N LEU A 307 0.33 2.88 -4.80
CA LEU A 307 -0.94 2.21 -5.05
C LEU A 307 -1.03 1.89 -6.54
N VAL A 308 -1.15 0.62 -6.89
CA VAL A 308 -1.02 0.14 -8.27
C VAL A 308 -2.19 -0.75 -8.70
N GLU A 309 -2.27 -1.04 -10.00
CA GLU A 309 -3.19 -1.96 -10.67
C GLU A 309 -4.69 -1.57 -10.57
N VAL A 310 -5.01 -0.33 -10.19
CA VAL A 310 -6.39 0.19 -10.29
C VAL A 310 -6.73 0.39 -11.76
N ASN A 311 -7.66 -0.41 -12.29
CA ASN A 311 -8.03 -0.37 -13.71
C ASN A 311 -9.52 -0.02 -13.89
N PRO A 312 -9.88 1.25 -14.13
CA PRO A 312 -11.26 1.69 -14.24
C PRO A 312 -11.99 1.23 -15.51
N GLN A 313 -11.32 0.51 -16.42
CA GLN A 313 -11.96 -0.05 -17.62
C GLN A 313 -12.39 -1.51 -17.44
N LEU A 314 -12.07 -2.15 -16.32
CA LEU A 314 -12.46 -3.51 -16.01
C LEU A 314 -13.64 -3.55 -15.03
N GLY A 315 -14.44 -4.60 -15.12
CA GLY A 315 -15.61 -4.79 -14.26
C GLY A 315 -16.82 -3.91 -14.61
N SER A 316 -17.87 -4.04 -13.83
CA SER A 316 -19.09 -3.21 -13.92
C SER A 316 -18.86 -1.81 -13.28
N PRO A 317 -19.70 -0.80 -13.59
CA PRO A 317 -19.56 0.52 -12.97
C PRO A 317 -19.50 0.49 -11.43
N SER A 318 -20.30 -0.35 -10.78
CA SER A 318 -20.27 -0.49 -9.32
C SER A 318 -18.99 -1.14 -8.80
N GLN A 319 -18.40 -2.06 -9.56
CA GLN A 319 -17.11 -2.66 -9.22
C GLN A 319 -15.96 -1.66 -9.41
N GLN A 320 -16.01 -0.85 -10.45
CA GLN A 320 -15.07 0.24 -10.68
C GLN A 320 -15.11 1.24 -9.52
N GLU A 321 -16.28 1.72 -9.15
CA GLU A 321 -16.46 2.63 -8.02
C GLU A 321 -15.97 2.01 -6.70
N SER A 322 -16.31 0.74 -6.43
CA SER A 322 -15.83 0.02 -5.23
C SER A 322 -14.32 -0.05 -5.17
N THR A 323 -13.65 -0.41 -6.29
CA THR A 323 -12.19 -0.54 -6.36
C THR A 323 -11.50 0.82 -6.18
N ILE A 324 -12.01 1.87 -6.85
CA ILE A 324 -11.46 3.23 -6.74
C ILE A 324 -11.59 3.73 -5.30
N ASN A 325 -12.76 3.59 -4.68
CA ASN A 325 -12.99 4.01 -3.30
C ASN A 325 -12.10 3.22 -2.31
N ALA A 326 -11.93 1.91 -2.53
CA ALA A 326 -11.01 1.11 -1.72
C ALA A 326 -9.56 1.61 -1.84
N GLY A 327 -9.11 1.94 -3.05
CA GLY A 327 -7.77 2.52 -3.28
C GLY A 327 -7.57 3.87 -2.57
N VAL A 328 -8.56 4.77 -2.68
CA VAL A 328 -8.54 6.05 -1.95
C VAL A 328 -8.49 5.82 -0.44
N ASP A 329 -9.32 4.92 0.09
CA ASP A 329 -9.36 4.64 1.53
C ASP A 329 -8.05 4.01 2.04
N VAL A 330 -7.38 3.15 1.25
CA VAL A 330 -6.06 2.59 1.58
C VAL A 330 -5.02 3.70 1.69
N ILE A 331 -4.95 4.61 0.72
CA ILE A 331 -4.02 5.74 0.78
C ILE A 331 -4.30 6.61 2.01
N LEU A 332 -5.55 6.98 2.23
CA LEU A 332 -5.93 7.83 3.35
C LEU A 332 -5.64 7.15 4.70
N ALA A 333 -5.88 5.84 4.82
CA ALA A 333 -5.56 5.07 6.01
C ALA A 333 -4.04 5.05 6.28
N ALA A 334 -3.22 4.84 5.23
CA ALA A 334 -1.77 4.90 5.31
C ALA A 334 -1.24 6.31 5.67
N LEU A 335 -2.03 7.35 5.42
CA LEU A 335 -1.75 8.73 5.82
C LEU A 335 -2.43 9.13 7.15
N GLY A 336 -3.00 8.18 7.88
CA GLY A 336 -3.49 8.38 9.24
C GLY A 336 -5.00 8.61 9.39
N LYS A 337 -5.81 8.43 8.32
CA LYS A 337 -7.26 8.34 8.46
C LYS A 337 -7.62 7.07 9.23
N ARG A 338 -8.43 7.21 10.26
CA ARG A 338 -8.91 6.08 11.07
C ARG A 338 -10.40 5.83 10.85
N LYS A 339 -10.78 4.58 10.73
CA LYS A 339 -12.21 4.21 10.67
C LYS A 339 -12.94 4.46 11.99
N GLU A 340 -12.22 4.54 13.10
CA GLU A 340 -12.77 4.95 14.40
C GLU A 340 -13.02 6.46 14.49
N GLY A 341 -12.56 7.23 13.54
CA GLY A 341 -12.63 8.69 13.47
C GLY A 341 -11.32 9.38 13.87
N ASN A 342 -11.10 10.53 13.26
CA ASN A 342 -9.98 11.42 13.60
C ASN A 342 -10.49 12.62 14.38
N VAL A 343 -9.69 13.10 15.31
CA VAL A 343 -9.92 14.37 15.97
C VAL A 343 -9.09 15.42 15.23
N PRO A 344 -9.70 16.47 14.64
CA PRO A 344 -8.95 17.53 13.99
C PRO A 344 -7.96 18.20 14.94
N VAL A 345 -6.82 18.63 14.42
CA VAL A 345 -5.81 19.36 15.21
C VAL A 345 -6.43 20.64 15.77
N GLY A 346 -6.32 20.81 17.10
CA GLY A 346 -6.90 21.99 17.76
C GLY A 346 -8.42 21.92 17.98
N TYR A 347 -9.03 20.73 17.78
CA TYR A 347 -10.45 20.57 18.13
C TYR A 347 -10.64 20.66 19.64
N GLU A 348 -11.43 21.62 20.07
CA GLU A 348 -11.86 21.78 21.46
C GLU A 348 -13.39 21.68 21.50
N ILE A 349 -13.89 20.96 22.49
CA ILE A 349 -15.34 20.98 22.77
C ILE A 349 -15.63 22.37 23.36
N SER A 350 -16.45 23.14 22.64
CA SER A 350 -16.90 24.45 23.12
C SER A 350 -17.49 24.31 24.52
N ILE A 351 -17.09 25.22 25.40
CA ILE A 351 -17.34 25.18 26.85
C ILE A 351 -18.81 24.97 27.16
N PRO A 352 -19.11 24.21 28.24
CA PRO A 352 -20.45 23.88 28.62
C PRO A 352 -21.25 25.10 29.06
N TRP A 353 -22.49 25.05 28.64
CA TRP A 353 -23.65 25.72 29.16
C TRP A 353 -23.39 26.82 30.22
N ASP A 354 -23.45 28.08 29.81
CA ASP A 354 -23.83 29.13 30.73
C ASP A 354 -25.37 29.00 30.86
N ASP A 355 -25.88 28.72 32.06
CA ASP A 355 -27.30 28.52 32.34
C ASP A 355 -28.18 29.74 31.96
N ASN A 356 -27.58 30.85 31.53
CA ASN A 356 -28.23 32.07 31.12
C ASN A 356 -28.36 32.30 29.61
N GLU A 357 -27.73 31.51 28.75
CA GLU A 357 -27.87 31.61 27.29
C GLU A 357 -28.68 30.43 26.72
N ARG A 358 -29.91 30.68 26.31
CA ARG A 358 -30.66 29.74 25.49
C ARG A 358 -29.99 29.68 24.10
N PHE A 359 -29.23 28.63 23.83
CA PHE A 359 -28.76 28.30 22.50
C PHE A 359 -29.94 28.00 21.59
N VAL A 360 -30.45 29.03 20.93
CA VAL A 360 -31.27 28.88 19.73
C VAL A 360 -30.28 28.49 18.63
N THR A 361 -30.20 27.21 18.30
CA THR A 361 -29.38 26.77 17.17
C THR A 361 -29.94 27.39 15.89
N GLN A 362 -29.17 28.26 15.25
CA GLN A 362 -29.53 28.93 13.97
C GLN A 362 -30.01 27.94 12.89
N LYS A 363 -29.60 26.63 12.99
CA LYS A 363 -30.08 25.56 12.11
C LYS A 363 -31.55 25.16 12.34
N SER A 364 -32.10 25.28 13.55
CA SER A 364 -33.49 24.97 13.79
C SER A 364 -34.42 26.08 13.23
N ASP A 365 -33.98 27.32 13.33
CA ASP A 365 -34.76 28.48 12.83
C ASP A 365 -34.77 28.54 11.32
N GLU A 366 -33.65 28.20 10.65
CA GLU A 366 -33.58 28.14 9.19
C GLU A 366 -34.42 26.98 8.61
N ALA A 367 -34.40 25.82 9.25
CA ALA A 367 -35.22 24.66 8.86
C ALA A 367 -36.72 24.92 9.07
N GLU A 368 -37.08 25.61 10.16
CA GLU A 368 -38.47 25.98 10.46
C GLU A 368 -38.96 27.10 9.53
N ARG A 369 -38.10 28.06 9.19
CA ARG A 369 -38.38 29.12 8.22
C ARG A 369 -38.59 28.55 6.82
N GLN A 370 -37.75 27.63 6.37
CA GLN A 370 -37.90 26.93 5.09
C GLN A 370 -39.16 26.02 5.05
N ARG A 371 -39.60 25.50 6.19
CA ARG A 371 -40.83 24.71 6.30
C ARG A 371 -42.07 25.62 6.21
N ARG A 372 -42.03 26.80 6.80
CA ARG A 372 -43.12 27.80 6.73
C ARG A 372 -43.24 28.38 5.31
N GLU A 373 -42.12 28.66 4.64
CA GLU A 373 -42.13 29.17 3.27
C GLU A 373 -42.67 28.14 2.26
N ARG A 374 -42.42 26.86 2.46
CA ARG A 374 -42.98 25.76 1.64
C ARG A 374 -44.49 25.53 1.87
N ASN A 375 -45.00 25.85 3.04
CA ASN A 375 -46.43 25.70 3.36
C ASN A 375 -47.29 26.91 2.92
N VAL A 376 -46.69 28.05 2.55
CA VAL A 376 -47.39 29.24 2.02
C VAL A 376 -47.50 29.19 0.49
N GLN A 377 -46.72 28.28 -0.17
CA GLN A 377 -46.77 28.09 -1.63
C GLN A 377 -47.62 26.89 -2.07
N ARG A 378 -48.35 26.26 -1.14
CA ARG A 378 -49.41 25.28 -1.40
C ARG A 378 -50.76 25.87 -1.01
#